data_7b2bad05e468c7b92edf87486c0ac65e
#
_entry.id   7b2bad05e468c7b92edf87486c0ac65e
#
_cell.length_a   1.000
_cell.length_b   1.000
_cell.length_c   1.000
_cell.angle_alpha   90.00
_cell.angle_beta   90.00
_cell.angle_gamma   90.00
#
_symmetry.space_group_name_H-M   'P 1'
#
loop_
_entity.id
_entity.type
_entity.pdbx_description
1 polymer ?
#
loop_
_entity_poly.entity_id
_entity_poly.type
_entity_poly.pdbx_seq_one_letter_code
_entity_poly.pdbx_strand_id
1 'polypeptide(L)'
;AAADIAQGQKLKAENVRWQRWPDDAMNPTYIQKQTAADAIEKLQGSVVRSPFVVGEPIREVKLARPESGFLSAILPSGMRAIAVRVSAQNTAGGFILPNDRVDVIQTISQQTNPDTPAESVSRTILANVKVLAIDQTVDETDGEAVVVGKTATLELDPAQVELITAAEASGTLSLSLRSIVDTDAVVTAREQRQSGTVRIIRSGRSQVVTTQ
;
A
#
# COMPACT_ATOMS: atom_id res chain seq x y z
N ALA A 1 -13.55 16.17 18.31
CA ALA A 1 -14.11 16.29 16.98
C ALA A 1 -15.57 16.75 17.06
N ALA A 2 -15.99 17.65 16.18
CA ALA A 2 -17.39 18.08 16.06
C ALA A 2 -18.21 17.15 15.14
N ALA A 3 -17.52 16.43 14.24
CA ALA A 3 -18.03 15.43 13.33
C ALA A 3 -17.00 14.33 13.16
N ASP A 4 -17.37 13.24 12.48
CA ASP A 4 -16.43 12.21 12.05
C ASP A 4 -15.44 12.78 11.04
N ILE A 5 -14.15 12.49 11.21
CA ILE A 5 -13.09 12.98 10.34
C ILE A 5 -12.28 11.78 9.87
N ALA A 6 -12.34 11.50 8.56
CA ALA A 6 -11.66 10.35 7.97
C ALA A 6 -10.13 10.54 7.93
N GLN A 7 -9.40 9.42 7.90
CA GLN A 7 -7.97 9.42 7.62
C GLN A 7 -7.70 10.10 6.29
N GLY A 8 -6.66 10.94 6.24
CA GLY A 8 -6.30 11.68 5.05
C GLY A 8 -7.06 12.99 4.83
N GLN A 9 -8.11 13.23 5.57
CA GLN A 9 -8.87 14.47 5.48
C GLN A 9 -8.08 15.62 6.15
N LYS A 10 -8.16 16.81 5.55
CA LYS A 10 -7.61 18.04 6.18
C LYS A 10 -8.55 18.50 7.27
N LEU A 11 -7.99 18.81 8.44
CA LEU A 11 -8.72 19.38 9.56
C LEU A 11 -9.17 20.80 9.22
N LYS A 12 -10.46 21.07 9.33
CA LYS A 12 -11.07 22.38 9.16
C LYS A 12 -11.57 22.89 10.50
N ALA A 13 -11.71 24.21 10.64
CA ALA A 13 -12.24 24.82 11.86
C ALA A 13 -13.63 24.30 12.23
N GLU A 14 -14.47 24.00 11.23
CA GLU A 14 -15.81 23.43 11.40
C GLU A 14 -15.82 22.00 11.95
N ASN A 15 -14.74 21.26 11.78
CA ASN A 15 -14.62 19.87 12.24
C ASN A 15 -14.27 19.75 13.73
N VAL A 16 -13.97 20.87 14.38
CA VAL A 16 -13.52 20.89 15.77
C VAL A 16 -14.28 21.91 16.59
N ARG A 17 -14.41 21.62 17.87
CA ARG A 17 -15.04 22.55 18.83
C ARG A 17 -14.41 22.37 20.20
N TRP A 18 -14.45 23.45 21.01
CA TRP A 18 -14.15 23.35 22.43
C TRP A 18 -15.31 22.69 23.15
N GLN A 19 -15.00 21.70 24.01
CA GLN A 19 -15.98 20.99 24.82
C GLN A 19 -15.50 20.94 26.26
N ARG A 20 -16.43 21.09 27.22
CA ARG A 20 -16.13 20.84 28.61
C ARG A 20 -15.83 19.36 28.81
N TRP A 21 -14.78 19.06 29.58
CA TRP A 21 -14.34 17.72 29.90
C TRP A 21 -14.23 17.55 31.39
N PRO A 22 -14.63 16.43 31.99
CA PRO A 22 -14.48 16.18 33.44
C PRO A 22 -13.01 16.20 33.85
N ASP A 23 -12.71 16.82 34.99
CA ASP A 23 -11.31 16.97 35.46
C ASP A 23 -10.67 15.62 35.79
N ASP A 24 -11.45 14.67 36.30
CA ASP A 24 -11.05 13.30 36.60
C ASP A 24 -10.77 12.43 35.37
N ALA A 25 -11.30 12.82 34.21
CA ALA A 25 -11.09 12.15 32.91
C ALA A 25 -10.06 12.89 32.03
N MET A 26 -9.37 13.91 32.56
CA MET A 26 -8.42 14.69 31.78
C MET A 26 -7.13 13.91 31.50
N ASN A 27 -6.71 13.90 30.25
CA ASN A 27 -5.46 13.27 29.81
C ASN A 27 -4.46 14.34 29.39
N PRO A 28 -3.16 14.23 29.77
CA PRO A 28 -2.12 15.21 29.37
C PRO A 28 -1.96 15.39 27.85
N THR A 29 -2.39 14.41 27.05
CA THR A 29 -2.32 14.48 25.59
C THR A 29 -3.47 15.28 24.97
N TYR A 30 -4.46 15.72 25.77
CA TYR A 30 -5.57 16.52 25.26
C TYR A 30 -5.18 17.97 25.15
N ILE A 31 -5.64 18.62 24.10
CA ILE A 31 -5.43 20.03 23.85
C ILE A 31 -6.43 20.81 24.71
N GLN A 32 -5.91 21.67 25.61
CA GLN A 32 -6.71 22.44 26.54
C GLN A 32 -6.75 23.91 26.13
N LYS A 33 -7.95 24.52 26.19
CA LYS A 33 -8.12 25.93 25.81
C LYS A 33 -7.30 26.88 26.66
N GLN A 34 -7.05 26.54 27.94
CA GLN A 34 -6.29 27.37 28.87
C GLN A 34 -4.82 27.49 28.48
N THR A 35 -4.24 26.43 27.90
CA THR A 35 -2.82 26.35 27.51
C THR A 35 -2.59 26.63 26.02
N ALA A 36 -3.64 26.45 25.18
CA ALA A 36 -3.55 26.60 23.74
C ALA A 36 -4.87 27.16 23.17
N ALA A 37 -5.17 28.43 23.49
CA ALA A 37 -6.40 29.08 23.05
C ALA A 37 -6.55 29.15 21.52
N ASP A 38 -5.42 29.28 20.83
CA ASP A 38 -5.28 29.35 19.35
C ASP A 38 -5.11 28.00 18.66
N ALA A 39 -5.31 26.87 19.39
CA ALA A 39 -5.07 25.56 18.86
C ALA A 39 -5.93 25.24 17.62
N ILE A 40 -7.17 25.71 17.56
CA ILE A 40 -8.04 25.49 16.40
C ILE A 40 -7.42 26.10 15.13
N GLU A 41 -6.88 27.31 15.23
CA GLU A 41 -6.23 28.00 14.10
C GLU A 41 -4.92 27.30 13.70
N LYS A 42 -4.09 26.93 14.69
CA LYS A 42 -2.80 26.25 14.46
C LYS A 42 -2.95 24.85 13.87
N LEU A 43 -4.02 24.14 14.20
CA LEU A 43 -4.29 22.81 13.72
C LEU A 43 -5.06 22.79 12.39
N GLN A 44 -5.60 23.92 11.98
CA GLN A 44 -6.30 24.03 10.69
C GLN A 44 -5.36 23.68 9.54
N GLY A 45 -5.86 22.86 8.61
CA GLY A 45 -5.07 22.37 7.48
C GLY A 45 -4.19 21.15 7.78
N SER A 46 -4.04 20.76 9.06
CA SER A 46 -3.37 19.49 9.41
C SER A 46 -4.08 18.31 8.79
N VAL A 47 -3.30 17.30 8.40
CA VAL A 47 -3.84 16.06 7.81
C VAL A 47 -4.07 15.04 8.92
N VAL A 48 -5.25 14.42 8.90
CA VAL A 48 -5.63 13.37 9.85
C VAL A 48 -4.92 12.06 9.50
N ARG A 49 -4.06 11.56 10.39
CA ARG A 49 -3.31 10.30 10.26
C ARG A 49 -4.13 9.07 10.67
N SER A 50 -5.03 9.25 11.63
CA SER A 50 -5.95 8.20 12.09
C SER A 50 -7.32 8.85 12.29
N PRO A 51 -8.43 8.17 11.93
CA PRO A 51 -9.75 8.76 11.95
C PRO A 51 -10.16 9.22 13.36
N PHE A 52 -10.98 10.25 13.41
CA PHE A 52 -11.66 10.70 14.62
C PHE A 52 -13.15 10.43 14.47
N VAL A 53 -13.76 9.99 15.56
CA VAL A 53 -15.23 9.92 15.67
C VAL A 53 -15.76 11.18 16.35
N VAL A 54 -17.01 11.53 16.10
CA VAL A 54 -17.69 12.66 16.74
C VAL A 54 -17.59 12.54 18.26
N GLY A 55 -17.22 13.63 18.93
CA GLY A 55 -17.01 13.68 20.40
C GLY A 55 -15.63 13.23 20.85
N GLU A 56 -14.80 12.63 19.99
CA GLU A 56 -13.43 12.24 20.36
C GLU A 56 -12.54 13.48 20.57
N PRO A 57 -11.72 13.52 21.66
CA PRO A 57 -10.74 14.58 21.87
C PRO A 57 -9.69 14.60 20.74
N ILE A 58 -9.40 15.79 20.22
CA ILE A 58 -8.34 15.97 19.23
C ILE A 58 -6.97 15.81 19.91
N ARG A 59 -6.14 14.91 19.36
CA ARG A 59 -4.78 14.67 19.83
C ARG A 59 -3.78 14.91 18.70
N GLU A 60 -2.71 15.64 18.96
CA GLU A 60 -1.69 15.98 17.94
C GLU A 60 -1.05 14.73 17.30
N VAL A 61 -0.93 13.64 18.06
CA VAL A 61 -0.36 12.38 17.55
C VAL A 61 -1.15 11.80 16.37
N LYS A 62 -2.45 12.10 16.29
CA LYS A 62 -3.33 11.69 15.18
C LYS A 62 -3.32 12.69 14.01
N LEU A 63 -2.54 13.76 14.10
CA LEU A 63 -2.45 14.81 13.10
C LEU A 63 -1.04 14.87 12.51
N ALA A 64 -0.94 15.31 11.28
CA ALA A 64 0.31 15.68 10.63
C ALA A 64 0.28 17.15 10.26
N ARG A 65 1.42 17.83 10.37
CA ARG A 65 1.52 19.27 10.09
C ARG A 65 1.17 19.58 8.64
N PRO A 66 0.58 20.77 8.35
CA PRO A 66 0.19 21.14 6.98
C PRO A 66 1.37 21.18 5.99
N GLU A 67 2.58 21.44 6.49
CA GLU A 67 3.82 21.51 5.71
C GLU A 67 4.36 20.16 5.29
N SER A 68 3.91 19.07 5.93
CA SER A 68 4.24 17.70 5.54
C SER A 68 3.37 17.29 4.37
N GLY A 69 3.97 16.77 3.31
CA GLY A 69 3.20 16.16 2.21
C GLY A 69 2.26 15.08 2.74
N PHE A 70 1.06 14.97 2.15
CA PHE A 70 0.01 14.06 2.62
C PHE A 70 0.51 12.62 2.85
N LEU A 71 1.19 12.05 1.86
CA LEU A 71 1.69 10.68 1.93
C LEU A 71 2.80 10.51 2.99
N SER A 72 3.73 11.46 3.09
CA SER A 72 4.80 11.40 4.10
C SER A 72 4.26 11.51 5.53
N ALA A 73 3.10 12.16 5.71
CA ALA A 73 2.45 12.33 7.00
C ALA A 73 1.76 11.06 7.51
N ILE A 74 1.24 10.23 6.62
CA ILE A 74 0.51 8.99 6.97
C ILE A 74 1.41 7.75 6.99
N LEU A 75 2.62 7.83 6.42
CA LEU A 75 3.58 6.73 6.41
C LEU A 75 4.12 6.45 7.81
N PRO A 76 4.12 5.19 8.27
CA PRO A 76 4.85 4.80 9.47
C PRO A 76 6.35 5.05 9.34
N SER A 77 7.03 5.20 10.48
CA SER A 77 8.50 5.35 10.50
C SER A 77 9.17 4.15 9.84
N GLY A 78 10.12 4.40 8.96
CA GLY A 78 10.84 3.37 8.21
C GLY A 78 10.16 2.92 6.92
N MET A 79 8.87 3.23 6.72
CA MET A 79 8.14 2.86 5.50
C MET A 79 8.32 3.91 4.39
N ARG A 80 8.04 3.48 3.17
CA ARG A 80 8.12 4.27 1.93
C ARG A 80 6.82 4.11 1.15
N ALA A 81 6.43 5.15 0.43
CA ALA A 81 5.38 5.09 -0.57
C ALA A 81 5.99 5.02 -1.95
N ILE A 82 5.60 4.04 -2.74
CA ILE A 82 5.98 3.92 -4.14
C ILE A 82 4.74 3.78 -4.99
N ALA A 83 4.70 4.47 -6.12
CA ALA A 83 3.65 4.35 -7.10
C ALA A 83 4.08 3.34 -8.17
N VAL A 84 3.26 2.34 -8.42
CA VAL A 84 3.44 1.32 -9.46
C VAL A 84 2.33 1.43 -10.49
N ARG A 85 2.67 1.24 -11.75
CA ARG A 85 1.68 1.22 -12.84
C ARG A 85 0.91 -0.08 -12.83
N VAL A 86 -0.41 0.05 -12.86
CA VAL A 86 -1.32 -1.09 -12.90
C VAL A 86 -2.43 -0.80 -13.92
N SER A 87 -2.97 -1.84 -14.53
CA SER A 87 -4.14 -1.73 -15.43
C SER A 87 -5.42 -2.11 -14.69
N ALA A 88 -6.57 -1.75 -15.26
CA ALA A 88 -7.86 -2.17 -14.72
C ALA A 88 -7.99 -3.71 -14.64
N GLN A 89 -7.38 -4.42 -15.60
CA GLN A 89 -7.35 -5.89 -15.66
C GLN A 89 -6.48 -6.49 -14.55
N ASN A 90 -5.42 -5.77 -14.12
CA ASN A 90 -4.43 -6.23 -13.14
C ASN A 90 -4.72 -5.74 -11.70
N THR A 91 -5.91 -5.19 -11.45
CA THR A 91 -6.33 -4.64 -10.15
C THR A 91 -7.69 -5.19 -9.70
N ALA A 92 -7.91 -6.50 -9.83
CA ALA A 92 -9.18 -7.13 -9.47
C ALA A 92 -10.41 -6.38 -10.02
N GLY A 93 -10.37 -5.96 -11.30
CA GLY A 93 -11.47 -5.22 -11.93
C GLY A 93 -11.68 -3.79 -11.41
N GLY A 94 -10.73 -3.23 -10.65
CA GLY A 94 -10.83 -1.89 -10.07
C GLY A 94 -11.48 -1.84 -8.68
N PHE A 95 -11.68 -3.00 -8.04
CA PHE A 95 -12.26 -3.10 -6.70
C PHE A 95 -11.27 -2.85 -5.57
N ILE A 96 -9.96 -2.71 -5.86
CA ILE A 96 -8.96 -2.39 -4.85
C ILE A 96 -9.12 -0.93 -4.42
N LEU A 97 -9.26 -0.73 -3.11
CA LEU A 97 -9.46 0.59 -2.49
C LEU A 97 -8.27 0.97 -1.59
N PRO A 98 -8.10 2.25 -1.26
CA PRO A 98 -7.17 2.67 -0.21
C PRO A 98 -7.43 1.93 1.11
N ASN A 99 -6.37 1.52 1.79
CA ASN A 99 -6.30 0.66 2.99
C ASN A 99 -6.51 -0.84 2.77
N ASP A 100 -6.81 -1.29 1.56
CA ASP A 100 -6.81 -2.71 1.25
C ASP A 100 -5.41 -3.33 1.34
N ARG A 101 -5.38 -4.64 1.52
CA ARG A 101 -4.17 -5.46 1.48
C ARG A 101 -4.13 -6.27 0.19
N VAL A 102 -2.98 -6.24 -0.47
CA VAL A 102 -2.78 -6.93 -1.76
C VAL A 102 -1.50 -7.75 -1.76
N ASP A 103 -1.48 -8.75 -2.61
CA ASP A 103 -0.24 -9.43 -3.00
C ASP A 103 0.19 -8.89 -4.37
N VAL A 104 1.49 -8.67 -4.55
CA VAL A 104 2.08 -8.19 -5.80
C VAL A 104 2.63 -9.38 -6.56
N ILE A 105 2.14 -9.55 -7.78
CA ILE A 105 2.51 -10.63 -8.69
C ILE A 105 3.26 -10.03 -9.87
N GLN A 106 4.46 -10.54 -10.13
CA GLN A 106 5.24 -10.21 -11.31
C GLN A 106 5.04 -11.27 -12.39
N THR A 107 4.79 -10.84 -13.61
CA THR A 107 4.76 -11.68 -14.81
C THR A 107 5.90 -11.28 -15.73
N ILE A 108 6.79 -12.23 -16.03
CA ILE A 108 7.90 -12.06 -16.97
C ILE A 108 7.69 -12.96 -18.17
N SER A 109 8.06 -12.48 -19.36
CA SER A 109 8.09 -13.28 -20.57
C SER A 109 9.50 -13.82 -20.76
N GLN A 110 9.67 -15.14 -20.76
CA GLN A 110 10.94 -15.82 -20.99
C GLN A 110 10.91 -16.56 -22.32
N GLN A 111 11.86 -16.27 -23.16
CA GLN A 111 12.09 -17.03 -24.40
C GLN A 111 13.33 -17.90 -24.21
N THR A 112 13.12 -19.20 -24.05
CA THR A 112 14.21 -20.16 -23.77
C THR A 112 14.98 -20.52 -25.05
N ASN A 113 14.31 -20.48 -26.21
CA ASN A 113 14.91 -20.71 -27.53
C ASN A 113 14.31 -19.76 -28.57
N PRO A 114 15.09 -19.31 -29.60
CA PRO A 114 14.57 -18.43 -30.63
C PRO A 114 13.39 -19.03 -31.43
N ASP A 115 13.32 -20.35 -31.51
CA ASP A 115 12.31 -21.08 -32.32
C ASP A 115 11.06 -21.49 -31.50
N THR A 116 11.02 -21.18 -30.20
CA THR A 116 9.86 -21.48 -29.35
C THR A 116 9.13 -20.20 -28.97
N PRO A 117 7.77 -20.24 -28.87
CA PRO A 117 7.02 -19.11 -28.33
C PRO A 117 7.53 -18.73 -26.94
N ALA A 118 7.52 -17.43 -26.63
CA ALA A 118 7.86 -16.96 -25.30
C ALA A 118 6.85 -17.51 -24.27
N GLU A 119 7.36 -18.05 -23.19
CA GLU A 119 6.55 -18.54 -22.07
C GLU A 119 6.44 -17.45 -21.01
N SER A 120 5.22 -17.23 -20.50
CA SER A 120 4.97 -16.27 -19.43
C SER A 120 5.00 -16.98 -18.07
N VAL A 121 5.87 -16.51 -17.19
CA VAL A 121 6.00 -17.02 -15.82
C VAL A 121 5.56 -15.95 -14.84
N SER A 122 4.62 -16.29 -13.96
CA SER A 122 4.11 -15.41 -12.91
C SER A 122 4.51 -15.90 -11.54
N ARG A 123 4.92 -14.96 -10.67
CA ARG A 123 5.29 -15.26 -9.28
C ARG A 123 4.85 -14.13 -8.35
N THR A 124 4.44 -14.47 -7.14
CA THR A 124 4.22 -13.49 -6.07
C THR A 124 5.57 -13.02 -5.55
N ILE A 125 5.83 -11.73 -5.66
CA ILE A 125 7.08 -11.10 -5.21
C ILE A 125 6.95 -10.44 -3.84
N LEU A 126 5.77 -9.88 -3.54
CA LEU A 126 5.44 -9.30 -2.24
C LEU A 126 4.05 -9.76 -1.83
N ALA A 127 3.87 -10.02 -0.55
CA ALA A 127 2.58 -10.40 0.03
C ALA A 127 2.15 -9.45 1.14
N ASN A 128 0.84 -9.31 1.33
CA ASN A 128 0.24 -8.52 2.41
C ASN A 128 0.65 -7.04 2.41
N VAL A 129 0.76 -6.44 1.23
CA VAL A 129 1.14 -5.03 1.02
C VAL A 129 -0.07 -4.13 1.19
N LYS A 130 0.07 -3.03 1.93
CA LYS A 130 -1.00 -2.05 2.11
C LYS A 130 -1.03 -1.06 0.95
N VAL A 131 -2.25 -0.83 0.43
CA VAL A 131 -2.52 0.18 -0.59
C VAL A 131 -2.82 1.51 0.10
N LEU A 132 -2.06 2.56 -0.25
CA LEU A 132 -2.25 3.92 0.29
C LEU A 132 -3.22 4.73 -0.56
N ALA A 133 -3.11 4.61 -1.87
CA ALA A 133 -3.94 5.34 -2.84
C ALA A 133 -4.04 4.58 -4.16
N ILE A 134 -5.13 4.78 -4.87
CA ILE A 134 -5.30 4.39 -6.27
C ILE A 134 -5.64 5.65 -7.05
N ASP A 135 -4.86 5.94 -8.08
CA ASP A 135 -5.10 7.04 -8.98
C ASP A 135 -5.50 6.51 -10.37
N GLN A 136 -6.46 7.18 -11.01
CA GLN A 136 -6.95 6.84 -12.34
C GLN A 136 -6.73 8.04 -13.23
N THR A 137 -5.92 7.86 -14.28
CA THR A 137 -5.79 8.86 -15.33
C THR A 137 -6.87 8.60 -16.36
N VAL A 138 -7.75 9.59 -16.55
CA VAL A 138 -8.79 9.58 -17.58
C VAL A 138 -8.32 10.48 -18.72
N ASP A 139 -8.27 9.94 -19.92
CA ASP A 139 -8.01 10.71 -21.12
C ASP A 139 -9.31 10.86 -21.91
N GLU A 140 -9.59 12.06 -22.41
CA GLU A 140 -10.75 12.30 -23.27
C GLU A 140 -10.29 12.11 -24.72
N THR A 141 -10.65 10.97 -25.31
CA THR A 141 -10.46 10.73 -26.73
C THR A 141 -11.84 10.66 -27.40
N ASP A 142 -12.06 11.51 -28.40
CA ASP A 142 -13.32 11.60 -29.18
C ASP A 142 -14.60 11.87 -28.37
N GLY A 143 -14.47 12.57 -27.22
CA GLY A 143 -15.63 12.93 -26.37
C GLY A 143 -16.11 11.81 -25.45
N GLU A 144 -15.40 10.67 -25.39
CA GLU A 144 -15.59 9.63 -24.41
C GLU A 144 -14.44 9.62 -23.39
N ALA A 145 -14.76 9.55 -22.10
CA ALA A 145 -13.80 9.44 -21.02
C ALA A 145 -13.25 8.02 -20.97
N VAL A 146 -12.03 7.82 -21.44
CA VAL A 146 -11.34 6.51 -21.41
C VAL A 146 -10.31 6.49 -20.27
N VAL A 147 -10.39 5.51 -19.39
CA VAL A 147 -9.38 5.30 -18.34
C VAL A 147 -8.12 4.74 -18.99
N VAL A 148 -7.10 5.59 -19.13
CA VAL A 148 -5.85 5.29 -19.88
C VAL A 148 -4.80 4.61 -18.98
N GLY A 149 -4.88 4.80 -17.67
CA GLY A 149 -3.95 4.18 -16.74
C GLY A 149 -4.42 4.25 -15.30
N LYS A 150 -3.93 3.32 -14.51
CA LYS A 150 -4.09 3.33 -13.06
C LYS A 150 -2.74 3.25 -12.39
N THR A 151 -2.57 3.99 -11.32
CA THR A 151 -1.39 3.95 -10.47
C THR A 151 -1.82 3.55 -9.07
N ALA A 152 -1.20 2.51 -8.53
CA ALA A 152 -1.37 2.11 -7.14
C ALA A 152 -0.18 2.60 -6.31
N THR A 153 -0.44 3.35 -5.25
CA THR A 153 0.59 3.76 -4.28
C THR A 153 0.60 2.76 -3.13
N LEU A 154 1.73 2.11 -2.93
CA LEU A 154 1.93 1.02 -1.98
C LEU A 154 2.81 1.48 -0.81
N GLU A 155 2.54 0.97 0.40
CA GLU A 155 3.34 1.13 1.61
C GLU A 155 4.32 -0.04 1.72
N LEU A 156 5.62 0.23 1.61
CA LEU A 156 6.68 -0.77 1.56
C LEU A 156 7.85 -0.37 2.46
N ASP A 157 8.62 -1.35 2.93
CA ASP A 157 9.93 -1.10 3.50
C ASP A 157 10.98 -0.80 2.40
N PRO A 158 12.18 -0.30 2.74
CA PRO A 158 13.20 0.04 1.75
C PRO A 158 13.63 -1.13 0.87
N ALA A 159 13.76 -2.34 1.42
CA ALA A 159 14.17 -3.52 0.66
C ALA A 159 13.07 -3.96 -0.33
N GLN A 160 11.81 -3.87 0.10
CA GLN A 160 10.66 -4.14 -0.77
C GLN A 160 10.55 -3.11 -1.91
N VAL A 161 10.90 -1.84 -1.66
CA VAL A 161 10.94 -0.80 -2.71
C VAL A 161 11.96 -1.15 -3.79
N GLU A 162 13.16 -1.58 -3.41
CA GLU A 162 14.18 -2.01 -4.38
C GLU A 162 13.71 -3.19 -5.21
N LEU A 163 13.10 -4.19 -4.54
CA LEU A 163 12.57 -5.38 -5.19
C LEU A 163 11.49 -5.04 -6.21
N ILE A 164 10.50 -4.22 -5.83
CA ILE A 164 9.37 -3.89 -6.72
C ILE A 164 9.82 -3.03 -7.90
N THR A 165 10.79 -2.12 -7.69
CA THR A 165 11.36 -1.29 -8.75
C THR A 165 12.08 -2.14 -9.80
N ALA A 166 12.89 -3.12 -9.36
CA ALA A 166 13.54 -4.07 -10.25
C ALA A 166 12.53 -4.97 -10.98
N ALA A 167 11.46 -5.37 -10.28
CA ALA A 167 10.41 -6.19 -10.86
C ALA A 167 9.59 -5.45 -11.93
N GLU A 168 9.28 -4.17 -11.71
CA GLU A 168 8.57 -3.33 -12.68
C GLU A 168 9.40 -3.12 -13.96
N ALA A 169 10.72 -2.98 -13.81
CA ALA A 169 11.62 -2.84 -14.95
C ALA A 169 11.76 -4.12 -15.80
N SER A 170 11.53 -5.30 -15.20
CA SER A 170 11.74 -6.61 -15.83
C SER A 170 10.46 -7.34 -16.24
N GLY A 171 9.28 -6.83 -15.92
CA GLY A 171 8.02 -7.48 -16.23
C GLY A 171 6.79 -6.63 -15.89
N THR A 172 5.64 -7.25 -16.00
CA THR A 172 4.36 -6.61 -15.67
C THR A 172 3.96 -6.95 -14.24
N LEU A 173 3.50 -5.93 -13.50
CA LEU A 173 2.98 -6.10 -12.16
C LEU A 173 1.46 -6.23 -12.15
N SER A 174 0.96 -7.12 -11.31
CA SER A 174 -0.47 -7.32 -11.05
C SER A 174 -0.72 -7.32 -9.54
N LEU A 175 -1.86 -6.79 -9.13
CA LEU A 175 -2.27 -6.77 -7.73
C LEU A 175 -3.41 -7.76 -7.51
N SER A 176 -3.25 -8.66 -6.55
CA SER A 176 -4.28 -9.58 -6.08
C SER A 176 -4.82 -9.09 -4.75
N LEU A 177 -6.12 -8.84 -4.67
CA LEU A 177 -6.78 -8.41 -3.44
C LEU A 177 -6.82 -9.56 -2.43
N ARG A 178 -6.36 -9.30 -1.21
CA ARG A 178 -6.45 -10.26 -0.10
C ARG A 178 -7.79 -10.15 0.62
N SER A 179 -8.24 -11.29 1.12
CA SER A 179 -9.36 -11.30 2.05
C SER A 179 -8.99 -10.56 3.35
N ILE A 180 -9.93 -9.83 3.90
CA ILE A 180 -9.76 -9.15 5.20
C ILE A 180 -9.46 -10.13 6.33
N VAL A 181 -9.92 -11.37 6.22
CA VAL A 181 -9.70 -12.45 7.21
C VAL A 181 -8.25 -12.96 7.15
N ASP A 182 -7.58 -12.83 6.01
CA ASP A 182 -6.21 -13.32 5.79
C ASP A 182 -5.14 -12.26 6.09
N THR A 183 -5.53 -11.10 6.58
CA THR A 183 -4.62 -9.96 6.82
C THR A 183 -3.53 -10.30 7.83
N ASP A 184 -3.84 -11.13 8.82
CA ASP A 184 -2.92 -11.55 9.88
C ASP A 184 -2.22 -12.90 9.61
N ALA A 185 -2.62 -13.60 8.53
CA ALA A 185 -1.99 -14.86 8.15
C ALA A 185 -0.57 -14.57 7.62
N VAL A 186 0.43 -15.03 8.38
CA VAL A 186 1.82 -15.09 7.89
C VAL A 186 1.81 -16.03 6.70
N VAL A 187 1.95 -15.48 5.49
CA VAL A 187 2.20 -16.29 4.30
C VAL A 187 3.60 -16.87 4.47
N THR A 188 3.67 -18.07 5.05
CA THR A 188 4.84 -18.91 4.87
C THR A 188 4.98 -19.08 3.37
N ALA A 189 6.01 -18.45 2.80
CA ALA A 189 6.40 -18.70 1.42
C ALA A 189 6.41 -20.21 1.24
N ARG A 190 5.51 -20.72 0.41
CA ARG A 190 5.61 -22.12 -0.03
C ARG A 190 7.02 -22.21 -0.59
N GLU A 191 7.90 -22.88 0.14
CA GLU A 191 9.16 -23.32 -0.43
C GLU A 191 8.81 -23.99 -1.76
N GLN A 192 9.09 -23.29 -2.84
CA GLN A 192 9.11 -23.93 -4.15
C GLN A 192 10.17 -25.01 -4.00
N ARG A 193 9.71 -26.24 -3.80
CA ARG A 193 10.55 -27.41 -4.00
C ARG A 193 11.07 -27.29 -5.43
N GLN A 194 12.25 -26.69 -5.57
CA GLN A 194 13.02 -26.84 -6.78
C GLN A 194 13.29 -28.33 -6.88
N SER A 195 12.59 -28.99 -7.77
CA SER A 195 12.95 -30.35 -8.18
C SER A 195 14.36 -30.25 -8.82
N GLY A 196 15.36 -30.39 -7.98
CA GLY A 196 16.76 -30.36 -8.41
C GLY A 196 17.05 -31.61 -9.22
N THR A 197 17.26 -31.43 -10.51
CA THR A 197 17.79 -32.53 -11.34
C THR A 197 19.29 -32.57 -11.17
N VAL A 198 19.79 -33.59 -10.48
CA VAL A 198 21.23 -33.82 -10.32
C VAL A 198 21.72 -34.76 -11.43
N ARG A 199 22.65 -34.28 -12.24
CA ARG A 199 23.29 -35.08 -13.27
C ARG A 199 24.55 -35.72 -12.70
N ILE A 200 24.53 -37.02 -12.44
CA ILE A 200 25.67 -37.77 -11.97
C ILE A 200 26.42 -38.37 -13.16
N ILE A 201 27.70 -38.01 -13.31
CA ILE A 201 28.57 -38.60 -14.35
C ILE A 201 29.53 -39.59 -13.66
N ARG A 202 29.39 -40.87 -13.96
CA ARG A 202 30.28 -41.94 -13.51
C ARG A 202 30.84 -42.71 -14.70
N SER A 203 32.14 -42.74 -14.84
CA SER A 203 32.86 -43.53 -15.88
C SER A 203 32.30 -43.27 -17.32
N GLY A 204 32.07 -41.97 -17.66
CA GLY A 204 31.62 -41.55 -18.98
C GLY A 204 30.11 -41.81 -19.27
N ARG A 205 29.35 -42.31 -18.33
CA ARG A 205 27.90 -42.44 -18.42
C ARG A 205 27.20 -41.39 -17.55
N SER A 206 26.26 -40.67 -18.16
CA SER A 206 25.45 -39.66 -17.42
C SER A 206 24.12 -40.30 -17.01
N GLN A 207 23.77 -40.18 -15.73
CA GLN A 207 22.49 -40.59 -15.18
C GLN A 207 21.83 -39.36 -14.54
N VAL A 208 20.58 -39.11 -14.90
CA VAL A 208 19.77 -38.01 -14.35
C VAL A 208 18.95 -38.56 -13.21
N VAL A 209 19.13 -38.06 -12.01
CA VAL A 209 18.34 -38.40 -10.82
C VAL A 209 17.51 -37.19 -10.44
N THR A 210 16.20 -37.34 -10.43
CA THR A 210 15.27 -36.32 -9.95
C THR A 210 15.00 -36.60 -8.47
N THR A 211 15.34 -35.67 -7.60
CA THR A 211 14.95 -35.71 -6.18
C THR A 211 13.52 -35.24 -6.03
N GLN A 212 12.67 -36.08 -5.43
CA GLN A 212 11.29 -35.73 -5.01
C GLN A 212 11.31 -34.89 -3.76
#